data_6f67c737c491a2602694a02ef9159e82
#
_entry.id   6f67c737c491a2602694a02ef9159e82
#
_cell.length_a   1.000
_cell.length_b   1.000
_cell.length_c   1.000
_cell.angle_alpha   90.00
_cell.angle_beta   90.00
_cell.angle_gamma   90.00
#
_symmetry.space_group_name_H-M   'P 1'
#
loop_
_entity.id
_entity.type
_entity.pdbx_description
1 polymer ?
#
loop_
_entity_poly.entity_id
_entity_poly.type
_entity_poly.pdbx_seq_one_letter_code
_entity_poly.pdbx_strand_id
1 'polypeptide(L)'
;MDYKISERVKKVTLGTAVLGLVFLIIGFFQQKDFVYAKKVDDHSVELLYNGHADVETQNQLKETIISKMHGYHLEFHDSMHAVDHSSDSNHEEAHSHSEEDNHHGPTFKWLVHIGHADHGDDHANTGSHESGAEMLVDMANSGDVSFFDQGFRRFWSNLLVNGFFFFGIALGALFYLALHYATESGWGVVLLRIFEGIMSAMPIGMVALLIVFIVGTFGGHHIYAWMDSHILDPNSSHFDPIIYGKKAYLNIPFFWIRVAAYFTTFLLFLRWFKKKSKQEDEIGGTKIHFTMYRRAALFLVFFAVFSSTMSWDFIMSIDAHWFSTLFGWYVFSGIWLSGMIMVM
;
A
#
# COMPACT_ATOMS: atom_id res chain seq x y z
N MET A 1 -36.94 -12.53 17.68
CA MET A 1 -35.99 -13.63 17.51
C MET A 1 -34.59 -13.10 17.81
N ASP A 2 -34.02 -13.48 18.94
CA ASP A 2 -32.63 -13.17 19.24
C ASP A 2 -31.74 -14.00 18.32
N TYR A 3 -31.17 -13.38 17.29
CA TYR A 3 -30.21 -14.02 16.40
C TYR A 3 -28.91 -14.21 17.17
N LYS A 4 -28.83 -15.25 18.00
CA LYS A 4 -27.58 -15.68 18.63
C LYS A 4 -26.76 -16.35 17.53
N ILE A 5 -25.77 -15.61 17.01
CA ILE A 5 -24.74 -16.22 16.16
C ILE A 5 -24.17 -17.41 16.92
N SER A 6 -24.26 -18.60 16.31
CA SER A 6 -23.76 -19.84 16.91
C SER A 6 -22.32 -19.65 17.38
N GLU A 7 -21.97 -20.15 18.54
CA GLU A 7 -20.59 -20.11 19.08
C GLU A 7 -19.57 -20.75 18.12
N ARG A 8 -20.00 -21.72 17.28
CA ARG A 8 -19.19 -22.29 16.22
C ARG A 8 -18.85 -21.24 15.14
N VAL A 9 -19.82 -20.45 14.71
CA VAL A 9 -19.60 -19.40 13.70
C VAL A 9 -18.67 -18.33 14.25
N LYS A 10 -18.82 -17.89 15.49
CA LYS A 10 -17.90 -16.94 16.13
C LYS A 10 -16.47 -17.46 16.19
N LYS A 11 -16.29 -18.75 16.56
CA LYS A 11 -14.97 -19.39 16.61
C LYS A 11 -14.33 -19.52 15.22
N VAL A 12 -15.12 -19.88 14.21
CA VAL A 12 -14.64 -19.95 12.81
C VAL A 12 -14.24 -18.56 12.31
N THR A 13 -15.08 -17.54 12.52
CA THR A 13 -14.78 -16.16 12.11
C THR A 13 -13.56 -15.61 12.85
N LEU A 14 -13.41 -15.89 14.14
CA LEU A 14 -12.21 -15.50 14.88
C LEU A 14 -10.98 -16.25 14.36
N GLY A 15 -11.10 -17.55 14.10
CA GLY A 15 -10.02 -18.37 13.56
C GLY A 15 -9.56 -17.89 12.18
N THR A 16 -10.48 -17.56 11.27
CA THR A 16 -10.15 -17.00 9.95
C THR A 16 -9.53 -15.61 10.04
N ALA A 17 -9.97 -14.77 10.98
CA ALA A 17 -9.38 -13.45 11.21
C ALA A 17 -7.94 -13.57 11.75
N VAL A 18 -7.69 -14.47 12.69
CA VAL A 18 -6.34 -14.77 13.21
C VAL A 18 -5.46 -15.35 12.12
N LEU A 19 -5.97 -16.28 11.31
CA LEU A 19 -5.23 -16.84 10.18
C LEU A 19 -4.85 -15.76 9.16
N GLY A 20 -5.78 -14.86 8.83
CA GLY A 20 -5.53 -13.70 7.96
C GLY A 20 -4.44 -12.78 8.51
N LEU A 21 -4.46 -12.52 9.82
CA LEU A 21 -3.41 -11.73 10.50
C LEU A 21 -2.05 -12.43 10.43
N VAL A 22 -2.02 -13.74 10.64
CA VAL A 22 -0.78 -14.54 10.54
C VAL A 22 -0.22 -14.49 9.12
N PHE A 23 -1.05 -14.67 8.08
CA PHE A 23 -0.61 -14.53 6.69
C PHE A 23 -0.12 -13.12 6.36
N LEU A 24 -0.73 -12.09 6.94
CA LEU A 24 -0.31 -10.70 6.77
C LEU A 24 1.08 -10.48 7.40
N ILE A 25 1.32 -11.04 8.58
CA ILE A 25 2.63 -11.01 9.26
C ILE A 25 3.67 -11.80 8.46
N ILE A 26 3.33 -13.01 8.00
CA ILE A 26 4.24 -13.83 7.19
C ILE A 26 4.57 -13.10 5.89
N GLY A 27 3.58 -12.51 5.18
CA GLY A 27 3.79 -11.71 3.98
C GLY A 27 4.69 -10.50 4.23
N PHE A 28 4.56 -9.85 5.39
CA PHE A 28 5.45 -8.77 5.80
C PHE A 28 6.91 -9.22 5.93
N PHE A 29 7.13 -10.40 6.52
CA PHE A 29 8.50 -10.96 6.68
C PHE A 29 9.05 -11.60 5.41
N GLN A 30 8.21 -12.10 4.50
CA GLN A 30 8.63 -12.67 3.21
C GLN A 30 8.95 -11.63 2.14
N GLN A 31 8.53 -10.37 2.29
CA GLN A 31 8.83 -9.27 1.35
C GLN A 31 10.23 -8.65 1.55
N LYS A 32 11.13 -9.33 2.20
CA LYS A 32 12.52 -8.90 2.28
C LYS A 32 13.20 -9.20 0.94
N ASP A 33 13.26 -8.22 0.06
CA ASP A 33 14.17 -8.22 -1.08
C ASP A 33 15.58 -8.05 -0.51
N PHE A 34 16.31 -9.17 -0.36
CA PHE A 34 17.65 -9.16 0.20
C PHE A 34 18.65 -8.72 -0.88
N VAL A 35 19.37 -7.65 -0.63
CA VAL A 35 20.66 -7.43 -1.26
C VAL A 35 21.69 -8.14 -0.40
N TYR A 36 22.39 -9.05 -1.00
CA TYR A 36 23.54 -9.70 -0.40
C TYR A 36 24.79 -9.18 -1.10
N ALA A 37 25.70 -8.59 -0.36
CA ALA A 37 26.99 -8.15 -0.88
C ALA A 37 28.07 -9.13 -0.46
N LYS A 38 28.86 -9.60 -1.42
CA LYS A 38 29.99 -10.47 -1.19
C LYS A 38 31.24 -9.81 -1.77
N LYS A 39 32.24 -9.57 -0.92
CA LYS A 39 33.56 -9.13 -1.37
C LYS A 39 34.18 -10.24 -2.21
N VAL A 40 34.54 -9.91 -3.44
CA VAL A 40 35.24 -10.81 -4.37
C VAL A 40 36.73 -10.57 -4.25
N ASP A 41 37.16 -9.30 -4.28
CA ASP A 41 38.52 -8.84 -4.03
C ASP A 41 38.51 -7.43 -3.42
N ASP A 42 39.69 -6.83 -3.23
CA ASP A 42 39.81 -5.51 -2.59
C ASP A 42 39.22 -4.36 -3.41
N HIS A 43 38.92 -4.60 -4.69
CA HIS A 43 38.40 -3.62 -5.63
C HIS A 43 37.10 -4.06 -6.32
N SER A 44 36.56 -5.21 -5.95
CA SER A 44 35.33 -5.70 -6.54
C SER A 44 34.39 -6.35 -5.53
N VAL A 45 33.11 -6.04 -5.62
CA VAL A 45 32.04 -6.55 -4.79
C VAL A 45 30.92 -7.09 -5.67
N GLU A 46 30.48 -8.28 -5.36
CA GLU A 46 29.33 -8.90 -5.97
C GLU A 46 28.08 -8.54 -5.19
N LEU A 47 27.12 -7.87 -5.84
CA LEU A 47 25.81 -7.53 -5.30
C LEU A 47 24.76 -8.45 -5.90
N LEU A 48 24.09 -9.20 -5.05
CA LEU A 48 22.98 -10.08 -5.41
C LEU A 48 21.66 -9.47 -4.96
N TYR A 49 20.76 -9.23 -5.89
CA TYR A 49 19.41 -8.77 -5.61
C TYR A 49 18.41 -9.88 -5.88
N ASN A 50 17.62 -10.23 -4.86
CA ASN A 50 16.62 -11.28 -4.92
C ASN A 50 15.23 -10.63 -4.96
N GLY A 51 14.71 -10.34 -6.14
CA GLY A 51 13.42 -9.70 -6.32
C GLY A 51 13.15 -9.30 -7.76
N HIS A 52 11.92 -8.85 -8.03
CA HIS A 52 11.53 -8.28 -9.31
C HIS A 52 11.95 -6.80 -9.34
N ALA A 53 13.04 -6.50 -10.02
CA ALA A 53 13.45 -5.12 -10.28
C ALA A 53 13.35 -4.84 -11.78
N ASP A 54 12.49 -3.89 -12.13
CA ASP A 54 12.47 -3.30 -13.45
C ASP A 54 13.72 -2.41 -13.67
N VAL A 55 13.95 -2.02 -14.90
CA VAL A 55 15.14 -1.21 -15.27
C VAL A 55 15.19 0.12 -14.51
N GLU A 56 14.04 0.69 -14.20
CA GLU A 56 13.93 1.95 -13.46
C GLU A 56 14.37 1.77 -12.00
N THR A 57 13.94 0.71 -11.35
CA THR A 57 14.37 0.34 -10.00
C THR A 57 15.87 0.05 -9.94
N GLN A 58 16.42 -0.65 -10.94
CA GLN A 58 17.86 -0.89 -11.04
C GLN A 58 18.67 0.39 -11.17
N ASN A 59 18.20 1.35 -11.96
CA ASN A 59 18.87 2.64 -12.13
C ASN A 59 18.82 3.49 -10.84
N GLN A 60 17.68 3.56 -10.18
CA GLN A 60 17.55 4.24 -8.88
C GLN A 60 18.48 3.64 -7.84
N LEU A 61 18.68 2.34 -7.89
CA LEU A 61 19.58 1.62 -7.02
C LEU A 61 21.04 2.00 -7.26
N LYS A 62 21.47 2.00 -8.53
CA LYS A 62 22.81 2.42 -8.91
C LYS A 62 23.10 3.86 -8.46
N GLU A 63 22.15 4.78 -8.69
CA GLU A 63 22.27 6.17 -8.26
C GLU A 63 22.36 6.29 -6.72
N THR A 64 21.59 5.50 -5.98
CA THR A 64 21.66 5.49 -4.52
C THR A 64 23.01 5.01 -4.00
N ILE A 65 23.57 3.94 -4.57
CA ILE A 65 24.88 3.43 -4.21
C ILE A 65 25.97 4.48 -4.54
N ILE A 66 25.93 5.06 -5.74
CA ILE A 66 26.86 6.09 -6.17
C ILE A 66 26.79 7.31 -5.24
N SER A 67 25.60 7.75 -4.87
CA SER A 67 25.42 8.91 -3.99
C SER A 67 25.97 8.71 -2.57
N LYS A 68 26.02 7.47 -2.08
CA LYS A 68 26.54 7.15 -0.75
C LYS A 68 28.05 6.87 -0.73
N MET A 69 28.60 6.45 -1.87
CA MET A 69 30.01 6.14 -2.04
C MET A 69 30.80 7.35 -2.56
N HIS A 70 30.67 8.50 -1.88
CA HIS A 70 31.39 9.72 -2.25
C HIS A 70 32.92 9.51 -2.26
N GLY A 71 33.56 9.80 -3.39
CA GLY A 71 35.01 9.68 -3.54
C GLY A 71 35.47 8.36 -4.19
N TYR A 72 34.58 7.50 -4.57
CA TYR A 72 34.87 6.27 -5.30
C TYR A 72 34.23 6.33 -6.70
N HIS A 73 34.93 5.79 -7.70
CA HIS A 73 34.40 5.56 -9.04
C HIS A 73 33.84 4.13 -9.09
N LEU A 74 32.53 3.98 -9.38
CA LEU A 74 31.84 2.69 -9.37
C LEU A 74 31.46 2.31 -10.81
N GLU A 75 31.90 1.15 -11.25
CA GLU A 75 31.47 0.55 -12.51
C GLU A 75 30.65 -0.70 -12.24
N PHE A 76 29.42 -0.70 -12.76
CA PHE A 76 28.46 -1.80 -12.58
C PHE A 76 28.45 -2.68 -13.82
N HIS A 77 28.89 -3.93 -13.68
CA HIS A 77 28.83 -4.93 -14.73
C HIS A 77 27.73 -5.96 -14.43
N ASP A 78 26.89 -6.24 -15.44
CA ASP A 78 25.83 -7.22 -15.33
C ASP A 78 26.45 -8.61 -15.46
N SER A 79 26.46 -9.41 -14.38
CA SER A 79 27.12 -10.72 -14.34
C SER A 79 26.26 -11.87 -14.85
N MET A 80 25.04 -11.61 -15.36
CA MET A 80 24.19 -12.65 -15.98
C MET A 80 24.72 -13.14 -17.33
N HIS A 81 25.68 -12.46 -17.98
CA HIS A 81 26.24 -12.86 -19.27
C HIS A 81 27.66 -13.46 -19.22
N ALA A 82 28.18 -13.78 -18.05
CA ALA A 82 29.55 -14.29 -17.90
C ALA A 82 29.63 -15.82 -17.67
N VAL A 83 28.65 -16.59 -18.17
CA VAL A 83 28.79 -18.05 -18.28
C VAL A 83 28.57 -18.45 -19.72
N ASP A 84 29.65 -18.73 -20.39
CA ASP A 84 29.99 -19.50 -21.58
C ASP A 84 30.62 -18.72 -22.72
N HIS A 85 31.93 -18.54 -22.65
CA HIS A 85 32.83 -18.64 -23.80
C HIS A 85 34.22 -19.15 -23.37
N SER A 86 34.31 -20.48 -23.12
CA SER A 86 35.53 -21.22 -23.34
C SER A 86 35.21 -22.64 -23.78
N SER A 87 35.41 -22.82 -25.09
CA SER A 87 35.88 -24.03 -25.78
C SER A 87 35.06 -25.30 -25.77
N ASP A 88 34.77 -25.67 -26.99
CA ASP A 88 34.82 -27.01 -27.59
C ASP A 88 33.59 -27.90 -27.64
N SER A 89 33.13 -27.93 -28.89
CA SER A 89 32.73 -29.10 -29.72
C SER A 89 32.18 -30.38 -29.09
N ASN A 90 31.05 -30.74 -29.66
CA ASN A 90 30.54 -32.05 -29.99
C ASN A 90 29.50 -32.74 -29.11
N HIS A 91 28.41 -33.02 -29.81
CA HIS A 91 27.56 -34.24 -29.77
C HIS A 91 26.32 -34.30 -28.87
N GLU A 92 25.19 -34.34 -29.64
CA GLU A 92 24.07 -35.26 -29.57
C GLU A 92 23.15 -35.34 -28.35
N GLU A 93 21.91 -35.02 -28.65
CA GLU A 93 20.63 -35.64 -28.25
C GLU A 93 20.56 -36.44 -26.96
N ALA A 94 19.67 -36.05 -26.08
CA ALA A 94 18.60 -36.91 -25.58
C ALA A 94 17.65 -36.18 -24.62
N HIS A 95 16.37 -36.37 -24.87
CA HIS A 95 15.22 -36.06 -24.04
C HIS A 95 15.34 -36.57 -22.60
N SER A 96 14.91 -35.76 -21.65
CA SER A 96 13.92 -36.24 -20.67
C SER A 96 13.42 -35.11 -19.75
N HIS A 97 12.11 -35.10 -19.59
CA HIS A 97 11.31 -34.31 -18.67
C HIS A 97 11.76 -34.41 -17.21
N SER A 98 11.74 -33.28 -16.52
CA SER A 98 11.16 -33.17 -15.18
C SER A 98 10.91 -31.72 -14.85
N GLU A 99 9.61 -31.39 -14.86
CA GLU A 99 9.03 -30.16 -14.32
C GLU A 99 9.25 -30.17 -12.80
N GLU A 100 9.94 -29.17 -12.30
CA GLU A 100 9.74 -28.61 -10.96
C GLU A 100 9.83 -27.09 -11.09
N ASP A 101 8.66 -26.49 -11.25
CA ASP A 101 8.44 -25.05 -11.22
C ASP A 101 8.75 -24.50 -9.81
N ASN A 102 9.96 -24.06 -9.59
CA ASN A 102 10.28 -23.13 -8.53
C ASN A 102 10.26 -21.71 -9.14
N HIS A 103 9.11 -21.03 -9.01
CA HIS A 103 8.97 -19.62 -9.29
C HIS A 103 9.81 -18.77 -8.32
N HIS A 104 11.10 -18.71 -8.53
CA HIS A 104 11.92 -17.62 -8.03
C HIS A 104 11.92 -16.53 -9.10
N GLY A 105 11.45 -15.31 -8.71
CA GLY A 105 11.49 -14.13 -9.56
C GLY A 105 12.91 -13.81 -10.03
N PRO A 106 13.10 -13.01 -11.08
CA PRO A 106 14.40 -12.76 -11.66
C PRO A 106 15.35 -12.15 -10.62
N THR A 107 16.38 -12.93 -10.32
CA THR A 107 17.51 -12.51 -9.50
C THR A 107 18.50 -11.84 -10.43
N PHE A 108 18.86 -10.59 -10.19
CA PHE A 108 19.97 -10.00 -10.93
C PHE A 108 21.21 -9.86 -10.05
N LYS A 109 22.34 -9.86 -10.71
CA LYS A 109 23.65 -9.94 -10.08
C LYS A 109 24.55 -8.91 -10.73
N TRP A 110 25.10 -8.01 -9.92
CA TRP A 110 26.08 -7.03 -10.40
C TRP A 110 27.44 -7.33 -9.81
N LEU A 111 28.46 -7.25 -10.66
CA LEU A 111 29.84 -7.12 -10.24
C LEU A 111 30.17 -5.61 -10.28
N VAL A 112 30.44 -5.03 -9.12
CA VAL A 112 30.76 -3.62 -8.96
C VAL A 112 32.27 -3.48 -8.79
N HIS A 113 32.95 -2.84 -9.75
CA HIS A 113 34.35 -2.45 -9.64
C HIS A 113 34.43 -1.09 -8.99
N ILE A 114 35.36 -0.96 -8.00
CA ILE A 114 35.53 0.23 -7.17
C ILE A 114 36.93 0.81 -7.47
N GLY A 115 36.98 1.94 -8.20
CA GLY A 115 38.18 2.70 -8.43
C GLY A 115 38.23 3.90 -7.48
N HIS A 116 39.47 4.33 -7.12
CA HIS A 116 39.65 5.64 -6.48
C HIS A 116 39.44 6.74 -7.51
N ALA A 117 38.67 7.77 -7.17
CA ALA A 117 38.62 8.99 -7.96
C ALA A 117 39.98 9.68 -7.88
N ASP A 118 40.64 9.85 -9.04
CA ASP A 118 41.93 10.46 -9.18
C ASP A 118 41.83 11.95 -8.81
N HIS A 119 42.16 12.30 -7.56
CA HIS A 119 42.44 13.66 -7.14
C HIS A 119 43.91 13.68 -6.69
N GLY A 120 44.72 14.37 -7.48
CA GLY A 120 46.13 14.55 -7.28
C GLY A 120 46.48 15.09 -5.89
N ASP A 121 47.57 14.53 -5.38
CA ASP A 121 48.55 15.03 -4.42
C ASP A 121 48.15 15.37 -2.97
N ASP A 122 48.91 14.66 -2.12
CA ASP A 122 49.42 15.00 -0.79
C ASP A 122 48.49 14.99 0.42
N HIS A 123 48.61 13.96 1.20
CA HIS A 123 49.18 13.88 2.55
C HIS A 123 48.79 12.57 3.26
N ALA A 124 49.83 11.83 3.60
CA ALA A 124 49.76 10.67 4.49
C ALA A 124 49.03 10.97 5.80
N ASN A 125 47.94 10.25 6.05
CA ASN A 125 47.48 10.05 7.40
C ASN A 125 47.12 8.57 7.58
N THR A 126 47.94 7.91 8.37
CA THR A 126 47.82 6.50 8.81
C THR A 126 46.65 6.35 9.72
N GLY A 127 45.44 6.15 9.15
CA GLY A 127 44.25 5.63 9.80
C GLY A 127 43.75 4.46 8.95
N SER A 128 43.39 3.36 9.57
CA SER A 128 42.94 2.10 8.96
C SER A 128 42.02 2.38 7.74
N HIS A 129 42.58 2.24 6.52
CA HIS A 129 41.79 2.32 5.29
C HIS A 129 40.93 1.05 5.21
N GLU A 130 39.67 1.16 5.61
CA GLU A 130 38.67 0.24 5.11
C GLU A 130 38.68 0.35 3.58
N SER A 131 38.88 -0.75 2.89
CA SER A 131 38.86 -0.76 1.42
C SER A 131 37.44 -0.35 0.99
N GLY A 132 37.30 0.40 -0.13
CA GLY A 132 35.99 0.76 -0.66
C GLY A 132 35.06 -0.43 -0.82
N ALA A 133 35.63 -1.63 -1.06
CA ALA A 133 34.90 -2.88 -1.09
C ALA A 133 34.32 -3.28 0.29
N GLU A 134 35.08 -3.11 1.37
CA GLU A 134 34.58 -3.37 2.74
C GLU A 134 33.48 -2.39 3.12
N MET A 135 33.66 -1.10 2.78
CA MET A 135 32.62 -0.08 3.01
C MET A 135 31.34 -0.39 2.25
N LEU A 136 31.39 -0.82 0.98
CA LEU A 136 30.20 -1.20 0.22
C LEU A 136 29.54 -2.47 0.78
N VAL A 137 30.30 -3.48 1.20
CA VAL A 137 29.79 -4.69 1.80
C VAL A 137 29.15 -4.39 3.15
N ASP A 138 29.78 -3.56 3.99
CA ASP A 138 29.23 -3.19 5.29
C ASP A 138 27.96 -2.35 5.13
N MET A 139 27.95 -1.41 4.20
CA MET A 139 26.79 -0.59 3.85
C MET A 139 25.62 -1.45 3.31
N ALA A 140 25.90 -2.45 2.47
CA ALA A 140 24.87 -3.33 1.93
C ALA A 140 24.34 -4.32 2.99
N ASN A 141 25.19 -4.80 3.88
CA ASN A 141 24.81 -5.74 4.95
C ASN A 141 24.19 -5.04 6.16
N SER A 142 24.55 -3.78 6.44
CA SER A 142 23.95 -2.98 7.51
C SER A 142 22.52 -2.51 7.19
N GLY A 143 22.06 -2.72 5.96
CA GLY A 143 20.74 -2.26 5.50
C GLY A 143 20.66 -0.75 5.25
N ASP A 144 21.80 -0.07 5.22
CA ASP A 144 21.91 1.38 5.04
C ASP A 144 21.71 1.82 3.58
N VAL A 145 21.71 0.87 2.65
CA VAL A 145 21.21 1.06 1.30
C VAL A 145 19.69 0.86 1.36
N SER A 146 18.92 1.86 0.98
CA SER A 146 17.46 2.00 1.16
C SER A 146 16.57 0.94 0.45
N PHE A 147 17.02 -0.31 0.35
CA PHE A 147 16.24 -1.45 -0.16
C PHE A 147 15.11 -1.86 0.79
N PHE A 148 15.33 -1.70 2.09
CA PHE A 148 14.27 -1.88 3.09
C PHE A 148 13.07 -0.99 2.82
N ASP A 149 13.29 0.17 2.22
CA ASP A 149 12.24 1.14 1.99
C ASP A 149 11.27 0.69 0.88
N GLN A 150 11.73 -0.02 -0.16
CA GLN A 150 10.85 -0.49 -1.24
C GLN A 150 9.94 -1.65 -0.82
N GLY A 151 10.45 -2.67 -0.13
CA GLY A 151 9.63 -3.76 0.40
C GLY A 151 8.61 -3.24 1.41
N PHE A 152 9.02 -2.31 2.25
CA PHE A 152 8.17 -1.66 3.22
C PHE A 152 7.10 -0.78 2.56
N ARG A 153 7.43 -0.03 1.51
CA ARG A 153 6.47 0.74 0.71
C ARG A 153 5.45 -0.16 0.02
N ARG A 154 5.86 -1.28 -0.58
CA ARG A 154 4.96 -2.26 -1.21
C ARG A 154 3.95 -2.82 -0.21
N PHE A 155 4.39 -3.16 1.01
CA PHE A 155 3.49 -3.61 2.07
C PHE A 155 2.42 -2.57 2.40
N TRP A 156 2.82 -1.32 2.64
CA TRP A 156 1.89 -0.24 2.98
C TRP A 156 0.96 0.12 1.83
N SER A 157 1.45 0.12 0.60
CA SER A 157 0.63 0.33 -0.60
C SER A 157 -0.41 -0.78 -0.76
N ASN A 158 -0.02 -2.04 -0.57
CA ASN A 158 -0.95 -3.18 -0.60
C ASN A 158 -1.98 -3.10 0.52
N LEU A 159 -1.59 -2.71 1.73
CA LEU A 159 -2.51 -2.53 2.85
C LEU A 159 -3.49 -1.38 2.60
N LEU A 160 -3.04 -0.28 2.00
CA LEU A 160 -3.87 0.84 1.58
C LEU A 160 -4.91 0.40 0.54
N VAL A 161 -4.46 -0.26 -0.54
CA VAL A 161 -5.33 -0.71 -1.64
C VAL A 161 -6.38 -1.70 -1.13
N ASN A 162 -5.96 -2.74 -0.40
CA ASN A 162 -6.88 -3.73 0.13
C ASN A 162 -7.80 -3.13 1.21
N GLY A 163 -7.27 -2.31 2.11
CA GLY A 163 -8.05 -1.62 3.12
C GLY A 163 -9.14 -0.73 2.50
N PHE A 164 -8.79 0.03 1.46
CA PHE A 164 -9.74 0.86 0.74
C PHE A 164 -10.76 0.03 -0.07
N PHE A 165 -10.34 -1.08 -0.67
CA PHE A 165 -11.22 -1.97 -1.42
C PHE A 165 -12.30 -2.60 -0.52
N PHE A 166 -11.91 -3.23 0.59
CA PHE A 166 -12.88 -3.83 1.52
C PHE A 166 -13.75 -2.79 2.23
N PHE A 167 -13.17 -1.63 2.58
CA PHE A 167 -13.93 -0.49 3.08
C PHE A 167 -14.95 -0.01 2.03
N GLY A 168 -14.54 0.08 0.76
CA GLY A 168 -15.39 0.48 -0.36
C GLY A 168 -16.57 -0.46 -0.59
N ILE A 169 -16.36 -1.77 -0.54
CA ILE A 169 -17.44 -2.78 -0.62
C ILE A 169 -18.46 -2.55 0.49
N ALA A 170 -18.00 -2.39 1.74
CA ALA A 170 -18.88 -2.18 2.88
C ALA A 170 -19.62 -0.83 2.82
N LEU A 171 -18.95 0.22 2.33
CA LEU A 171 -19.55 1.53 2.08
C LEU A 171 -20.57 1.49 0.94
N GLY A 172 -20.29 0.73 -0.12
CA GLY A 172 -21.21 0.46 -1.22
C GLY A 172 -22.49 -0.25 -0.73
N ALA A 173 -22.35 -1.23 0.16
CA ALA A 173 -23.50 -1.91 0.78
C ALA A 173 -24.34 -0.93 1.62
N LEU A 174 -23.72 -0.03 2.39
CA LEU A 174 -24.41 1.01 3.13
C LEU A 174 -25.14 2.00 2.20
N PHE A 175 -24.49 2.37 1.09
CA PHE A 175 -25.09 3.20 0.05
C PHE A 175 -26.32 2.55 -0.56
N TYR A 176 -26.24 1.25 -0.93
CA TYR A 176 -27.38 0.50 -1.47
C TYR A 176 -28.53 0.39 -0.48
N LEU A 177 -28.23 0.10 0.78
CA LEU A 177 -29.26 0.06 1.82
C LEU A 177 -29.97 1.42 1.92
N ALA A 178 -29.22 2.52 1.94
CA ALA A 178 -29.80 3.85 1.98
C ALA A 178 -30.59 4.17 0.70
N LEU A 179 -30.09 3.78 -0.46
CA LEU A 179 -30.77 3.97 -1.74
C LEU A 179 -32.13 3.26 -1.77
N HIS A 180 -32.19 2.00 -1.28
CA HIS A 180 -33.45 1.23 -1.22
C HIS A 180 -34.47 1.91 -0.33
N TYR A 181 -34.11 2.42 0.84
CA TYR A 181 -35.02 3.16 1.69
C TYR A 181 -35.43 4.50 1.08
N ALA A 182 -34.50 5.22 0.44
CA ALA A 182 -34.77 6.53 -0.16
C ALA A 182 -35.62 6.47 -1.42
N THR A 183 -35.59 5.34 -2.16
CA THR A 183 -36.39 5.13 -3.36
C THR A 183 -37.67 4.32 -3.10
N GLU A 184 -37.90 3.91 -1.85
CA GLU A 184 -39.03 3.03 -1.48
C GLU A 184 -39.13 1.78 -2.35
N SER A 185 -37.98 1.17 -2.73
CA SER A 185 -37.94 0.07 -3.66
C SER A 185 -38.37 -1.25 -3.00
N GLY A 186 -39.64 -1.68 -3.24
CA GLY A 186 -40.18 -2.90 -2.64
C GLY A 186 -39.52 -4.19 -3.11
N TRP A 187 -38.95 -4.23 -4.33
CA TRP A 187 -38.28 -5.42 -4.87
C TRP A 187 -36.95 -5.74 -4.15
N GLY A 188 -36.28 -4.73 -3.58
CA GLY A 188 -34.99 -4.89 -2.91
C GLY A 188 -35.07 -5.32 -1.44
N VAL A 189 -36.24 -5.46 -0.86
CA VAL A 189 -36.43 -5.77 0.56
C VAL A 189 -35.72 -7.06 0.99
N VAL A 190 -35.70 -8.08 0.11
CA VAL A 190 -35.01 -9.36 0.37
C VAL A 190 -33.51 -9.19 0.52
N LEU A 191 -32.90 -8.22 -0.18
CA LEU A 191 -31.47 -7.95 -0.18
C LEU A 191 -31.00 -7.09 0.98
N LEU A 192 -31.90 -6.37 1.66
CA LEU A 192 -31.55 -5.45 2.75
C LEU A 192 -30.72 -6.12 3.85
N ARG A 193 -31.04 -7.36 4.19
CA ARG A 193 -30.31 -8.13 5.22
C ARG A 193 -28.90 -8.51 4.78
N ILE A 194 -28.71 -8.78 3.50
CA ILE A 194 -27.39 -9.06 2.93
C ILE A 194 -26.53 -7.78 2.99
N PHE A 195 -27.10 -6.64 2.59
CA PHE A 195 -26.40 -5.35 2.71
C PHE A 195 -26.04 -5.03 4.16
N GLU A 196 -26.92 -5.29 5.12
CA GLU A 196 -26.63 -5.12 6.55
C GLU A 196 -25.48 -6.00 7.04
N GLY A 197 -25.39 -7.21 6.53
CA GLY A 197 -24.28 -8.12 6.80
C GLY A 197 -22.96 -7.56 6.29
N ILE A 198 -22.91 -7.19 5.00
CA ILE A 198 -21.70 -6.69 4.33
C ILE A 198 -21.24 -5.37 4.96
N MET A 199 -22.13 -4.39 5.15
CA MET A 199 -21.74 -3.11 5.73
C MET A 199 -21.21 -3.23 7.16
N SER A 200 -21.54 -4.33 7.86
CA SER A 200 -21.04 -4.60 9.22
C SER A 200 -19.53 -4.81 9.29
N ALA A 201 -18.88 -5.14 8.15
CA ALA A 201 -17.43 -5.27 8.03
C ALA A 201 -16.71 -3.91 7.88
N MET A 202 -17.43 -2.80 7.66
CA MET A 202 -16.87 -1.47 7.44
C MET A 202 -15.84 -1.05 8.51
N PRO A 203 -16.03 -1.27 9.83
CA PRO A 203 -15.04 -0.90 10.83
C PRO A 203 -13.67 -1.57 10.62
N ILE A 204 -13.62 -2.77 10.05
CA ILE A 204 -12.38 -3.49 9.78
C ILE A 204 -11.55 -2.75 8.73
N GLY A 205 -12.19 -2.38 7.60
CA GLY A 205 -11.54 -1.58 6.57
C GLY A 205 -11.09 -0.20 7.08
N MET A 206 -11.91 0.45 7.92
CA MET A 206 -11.53 1.73 8.55
C MET A 206 -10.30 1.61 9.43
N VAL A 207 -10.19 0.55 10.23
CA VAL A 207 -9.03 0.31 11.09
C VAL A 207 -7.78 0.08 10.23
N ALA A 208 -7.87 -0.71 9.15
CA ALA A 208 -6.75 -0.92 8.24
C ALA A 208 -6.26 0.40 7.63
N LEU A 209 -7.18 1.25 7.15
CA LEU A 209 -6.85 2.58 6.62
C LEU A 209 -6.26 3.51 7.69
N LEU A 210 -6.81 3.51 8.91
CA LEU A 210 -6.27 4.31 10.02
C LEU A 210 -4.83 3.93 10.35
N ILE A 211 -4.49 2.63 10.34
CA ILE A 211 -3.12 2.16 10.57
C ILE A 211 -2.18 2.75 9.51
N VAL A 212 -2.57 2.68 8.22
CA VAL A 212 -1.77 3.26 7.13
C VAL A 212 -1.58 4.77 7.34
N PHE A 213 -2.64 5.53 7.60
CA PHE A 213 -2.56 6.98 7.77
C PHE A 213 -1.74 7.40 9.00
N ILE A 214 -1.88 6.66 10.13
CA ILE A 214 -1.09 6.92 11.33
C ILE A 214 0.40 6.72 11.03
N VAL A 215 0.76 5.58 10.46
CA VAL A 215 2.17 5.28 10.15
C VAL A 215 2.74 6.27 9.14
N GLY A 216 1.96 6.67 8.11
CA GLY A 216 2.36 7.71 7.16
C GLY A 216 2.61 9.07 7.82
N THR A 217 1.76 9.46 8.78
CA THR A 217 1.92 10.73 9.52
C THR A 217 3.22 10.78 10.35
N PHE A 218 3.69 9.63 10.86
CA PHE A 218 4.94 9.52 11.62
C PHE A 218 6.17 9.22 10.75
N GLY A 219 6.05 9.31 9.41
CA GLY A 219 7.16 9.08 8.50
C GLY A 219 7.54 7.61 8.31
N GLY A 220 6.68 6.67 8.73
CA GLY A 220 6.93 5.23 8.57
C GLY A 220 6.80 4.72 7.13
N HIS A 221 6.28 5.52 6.21
CA HIS A 221 6.28 5.28 4.78
C HIS A 221 6.06 6.61 4.03
N HIS A 222 6.53 6.70 2.77
CA HIS A 222 6.46 7.92 1.96
C HIS A 222 5.40 7.83 0.83
N ILE A 223 4.27 7.12 1.07
CA ILE A 223 3.19 7.02 0.08
C ILE A 223 2.58 8.39 -0.21
N TYR A 224 2.46 9.23 0.82
CA TYR A 224 1.92 10.59 0.72
C TYR A 224 3.08 11.59 0.81
N ALA A 225 3.61 12.02 -0.33
CA ALA A 225 4.73 12.95 -0.39
C ALA A 225 4.48 14.26 0.38
N TRP A 226 3.24 14.78 0.37
CA TRP A 226 2.86 16.02 1.05
C TRP A 226 2.88 15.92 2.60
N MET A 227 3.00 14.71 3.17
CA MET A 227 3.17 14.53 4.62
C MET A 227 4.62 14.75 5.06
N ASP A 228 5.59 14.76 4.13
CA ASP A 228 6.98 15.03 4.43
C ASP A 228 7.23 16.54 4.59
N SER A 229 7.78 16.91 5.74
CA SER A 229 8.11 18.29 6.05
C SER A 229 9.20 18.89 5.16
N HIS A 230 10.13 18.07 4.67
CA HIS A 230 11.22 18.51 3.80
C HIS A 230 10.76 19.00 2.44
N ILE A 231 9.66 18.45 1.91
CA ILE A 231 9.06 18.86 0.63
C ILE A 231 8.37 20.23 0.75
N LEU A 232 7.93 20.59 1.96
CA LEU A 232 7.24 21.84 2.24
C LEU A 232 8.18 22.98 2.70
N ASP A 233 9.46 22.70 2.93
CA ASP A 233 10.44 23.70 3.37
C ASP A 233 11.13 24.36 2.16
N PRO A 234 10.94 25.69 1.95
CA PRO A 234 11.59 26.42 0.84
C PRO A 234 13.12 26.37 0.83
N ASN A 235 13.75 26.04 1.96
CA ASN A 235 15.22 25.95 2.09
C ASN A 235 15.73 24.54 1.85
N SER A 236 14.85 23.55 1.65
CA SER A 236 15.22 22.17 1.37
C SER A 236 15.59 21.97 -0.10
N SER A 237 16.55 21.07 -0.37
CA SER A 237 16.87 20.61 -1.73
C SER A 237 15.72 19.84 -2.41
N HIS A 238 14.76 19.36 -1.62
CA HIS A 238 13.57 18.62 -2.07
C HIS A 238 12.31 19.47 -2.12
N PHE A 239 12.43 20.81 -2.05
CA PHE A 239 11.29 21.71 -2.06
C PHE A 239 10.44 21.59 -3.34
N ASP A 240 9.13 21.39 -3.18
CA ASP A 240 8.18 21.34 -4.28
C ASP A 240 7.18 22.49 -4.22
N PRO A 241 7.25 23.46 -5.14
CA PRO A 241 6.40 24.63 -5.16
C PRO A 241 4.92 24.28 -5.45
N ILE A 242 4.64 23.18 -6.17
CA ILE A 242 3.28 22.76 -6.52
C ILE A 242 2.59 22.18 -5.29
N ILE A 243 3.27 21.33 -4.54
CA ILE A 243 2.75 20.77 -3.28
C ILE A 243 2.62 21.88 -2.23
N TYR A 244 3.59 22.79 -2.16
CA TYR A 244 3.51 23.95 -1.27
C TYR A 244 2.29 24.84 -1.56
N GLY A 245 1.96 25.06 -2.83
CA GLY A 245 0.75 25.79 -3.23
C GLY A 245 -0.56 25.14 -2.75
N LYS A 246 -0.56 23.82 -2.50
CA LYS A 246 -1.72 23.06 -2.00
C LYS A 246 -1.72 22.90 -0.47
N LYS A 247 -0.78 23.47 0.26
CA LYS A 247 -0.61 23.37 1.73
C LYS A 247 -1.88 23.77 2.51
N ALA A 248 -2.70 24.66 1.97
CA ALA A 248 -3.97 25.04 2.61
C ALA A 248 -4.93 23.85 2.77
N TYR A 249 -4.93 22.92 1.81
CA TYR A 249 -5.76 21.72 1.82
C TYR A 249 -5.01 20.48 2.27
N LEU A 250 -3.79 20.24 1.76
CA LEU A 250 -2.93 19.12 2.06
C LEU A 250 -2.02 19.47 3.24
N ASN A 251 -2.58 19.40 4.45
CA ASN A 251 -1.84 19.50 5.70
C ASN A 251 -2.35 18.45 6.70
N ILE A 252 -1.46 17.96 7.54
CA ILE A 252 -1.73 16.86 8.47
C ILE A 252 -2.92 17.16 9.39
N PRO A 253 -3.02 18.31 10.10
CA PRO A 253 -4.15 18.55 10.99
C PRO A 253 -5.50 18.57 10.28
N PHE A 254 -5.59 19.24 9.14
CA PHE A 254 -6.84 19.31 8.38
C PHE A 254 -7.21 17.98 7.73
N PHE A 255 -6.23 17.20 7.30
CA PHE A 255 -6.46 15.83 6.82
C PHE A 255 -7.12 14.96 7.91
N TRP A 256 -6.59 14.98 9.14
CA TRP A 256 -7.15 14.20 10.24
C TRP A 256 -8.55 14.63 10.65
N ILE A 257 -8.86 15.94 10.58
CA ILE A 257 -10.23 16.44 10.81
C ILE A 257 -11.18 15.83 9.77
N ARG A 258 -10.79 15.81 8.48
CA ARG A 258 -11.61 15.22 7.40
C ARG A 258 -11.77 13.72 7.58
N VAL A 259 -10.70 12.97 7.85
CA VAL A 259 -10.74 11.52 8.13
C VAL A 259 -11.69 11.21 9.28
N ALA A 260 -11.59 11.97 10.38
CA ALA A 260 -12.50 11.81 11.52
C ALA A 260 -13.95 12.11 11.14
N ALA A 261 -14.21 13.14 10.33
CA ALA A 261 -15.55 13.48 9.85
C ALA A 261 -16.14 12.36 8.97
N TYR A 262 -15.38 11.80 8.01
CA TYR A 262 -15.83 10.70 7.15
C TYR A 262 -16.16 9.45 7.96
N PHE A 263 -15.22 8.99 8.76
CA PHE A 263 -15.38 7.73 9.51
C PHE A 263 -16.47 7.84 10.57
N THR A 264 -16.52 8.96 11.30
CA THR A 264 -17.58 9.16 12.30
C THR A 264 -18.96 9.19 11.65
N THR A 265 -19.12 9.92 10.54
CA THR A 265 -20.39 10.00 9.84
C THR A 265 -20.84 8.64 9.34
N PHE A 266 -19.98 7.90 8.64
CA PHE A 266 -20.33 6.58 8.13
C PHE A 266 -20.64 5.56 9.25
N LEU A 267 -19.86 5.56 10.34
CA LEU A 267 -20.13 4.71 11.50
C LEU A 267 -21.44 5.05 12.23
N LEU A 268 -21.77 6.34 12.36
CA LEU A 268 -23.00 6.77 12.98
C LEU A 268 -24.21 6.31 12.17
N PHE A 269 -24.20 6.51 10.85
CA PHE A 269 -25.26 6.04 9.97
C PHE A 269 -25.37 4.51 9.96
N LEU A 270 -24.25 3.79 9.86
CA LEU A 270 -24.22 2.34 9.93
C LEU A 270 -24.89 1.82 11.22
N ARG A 271 -24.47 2.34 12.39
CA ARG A 271 -25.00 1.93 13.67
C ARG A 271 -26.49 2.29 13.78
N TRP A 272 -26.87 3.45 13.29
CA TRP A 272 -28.23 3.93 13.34
C TRP A 272 -29.16 3.07 12.46
N PHE A 273 -28.78 2.79 11.21
CA PHE A 273 -29.55 1.93 10.30
C PHE A 273 -29.72 0.52 10.90
N LYS A 274 -28.65 -0.10 11.38
CA LYS A 274 -28.73 -1.42 12.04
C LYS A 274 -29.67 -1.43 13.23
N LYS A 275 -29.63 -0.40 14.07
CA LYS A 275 -30.52 -0.30 15.23
C LYS A 275 -31.98 -0.15 14.81
N LYS A 276 -32.25 0.68 13.78
CA LYS A 276 -33.62 0.93 13.33
C LYS A 276 -34.19 -0.24 12.54
N SER A 277 -33.40 -0.91 11.74
CA SER A 277 -33.81 -2.12 11.04
C SER A 277 -34.25 -3.24 12.01
N LYS A 278 -33.50 -3.45 13.10
CA LYS A 278 -33.95 -4.40 14.16
C LYS A 278 -35.25 -3.98 14.81
N GLN A 279 -35.44 -2.67 15.05
CA GLN A 279 -36.72 -2.18 15.62
C GLN A 279 -37.89 -2.34 14.66
N GLU A 280 -37.66 -2.22 13.36
CA GLU A 280 -38.66 -2.45 12.31
C GLU A 280 -39.16 -3.90 12.34
N ASP A 281 -38.24 -4.86 12.51
CA ASP A 281 -38.62 -6.28 12.65
C ASP A 281 -39.43 -6.60 13.90
N GLU A 282 -39.13 -5.93 15.02
CA GLU A 282 -39.77 -6.22 16.31
C GLU A 282 -41.15 -5.56 16.43
N ILE A 283 -41.27 -4.33 15.94
CA ILE A 283 -42.49 -3.52 16.16
C ILE A 283 -43.44 -3.62 14.97
N GLY A 284 -42.87 -3.78 13.75
CA GLY A 284 -43.62 -3.70 12.49
C GLY A 284 -44.18 -2.30 12.21
N GLY A 285 -44.96 -2.21 11.14
CA GLY A 285 -45.65 -0.97 10.78
C GLY A 285 -44.79 0.01 10.00
N THR A 286 -45.43 1.06 9.49
CA THR A 286 -44.81 2.01 8.54
C THR A 286 -44.02 3.17 9.17
N LYS A 287 -44.21 3.43 10.47
CA LYS A 287 -43.63 4.59 11.17
C LYS A 287 -42.08 4.59 11.16
N ILE A 288 -41.50 3.40 11.42
CA ILE A 288 -40.05 3.23 11.43
C ILE A 288 -39.51 3.37 9.99
N HIS A 289 -40.21 2.77 9.04
CA HIS A 289 -39.85 2.87 7.61
C HIS A 289 -39.76 4.33 7.12
N PHE A 290 -40.75 5.17 7.41
CA PHE A 290 -40.69 6.61 7.07
C PHE A 290 -39.57 7.36 7.79
N THR A 291 -39.17 6.92 8.97
CA THR A 291 -38.02 7.49 9.67
C THR A 291 -36.72 7.09 8.98
N MET A 292 -36.62 5.84 8.51
CA MET A 292 -35.48 5.34 7.75
C MET A 292 -35.37 6.04 6.37
N TYR A 293 -36.48 6.21 5.66
CA TYR A 293 -36.57 6.96 4.42
C TYR A 293 -35.93 8.37 4.54
N ARG A 294 -36.37 9.17 5.51
CA ARG A 294 -35.84 10.51 5.71
C ARG A 294 -34.35 10.55 6.05
N ARG A 295 -33.90 9.58 6.86
CA ARG A 295 -32.49 9.48 7.23
C ARG A 295 -31.62 8.91 6.10
N ALA A 296 -32.18 8.06 5.27
CA ALA A 296 -31.53 7.57 4.07
C ALA A 296 -31.27 8.69 3.06
N ALA A 297 -32.28 9.55 2.82
CA ALA A 297 -32.11 10.74 2.00
C ALA A 297 -31.01 11.67 2.53
N LEU A 298 -30.98 11.91 3.85
CA LEU A 298 -29.92 12.69 4.50
C LEU A 298 -28.55 12.05 4.34
N PHE A 299 -28.45 10.73 4.52
CA PHE A 299 -27.20 10.00 4.33
C PHE A 299 -26.68 10.13 2.90
N LEU A 300 -27.52 10.03 1.89
CA LEU A 300 -27.13 10.16 0.48
C LEU A 300 -26.50 11.52 0.17
N VAL A 301 -26.97 12.60 0.80
CA VAL A 301 -26.35 13.92 0.67
C VAL A 301 -24.94 13.92 1.26
N PHE A 302 -24.75 13.41 2.49
CA PHE A 302 -23.42 13.28 3.09
C PHE A 302 -22.52 12.36 2.28
N PHE A 303 -23.08 11.26 1.80
CA PHE A 303 -22.34 10.29 0.99
C PHE A 303 -21.81 10.93 -0.31
N ALA A 304 -22.64 11.70 -1.02
CA ALA A 304 -22.23 12.36 -2.27
C ALA A 304 -21.02 13.27 -2.06
N VAL A 305 -21.02 14.07 -0.99
CA VAL A 305 -19.91 14.99 -0.67
C VAL A 305 -18.70 14.20 -0.16
N PHE A 306 -18.91 13.32 0.80
CA PHE A 306 -17.80 12.65 1.50
C PHE A 306 -17.15 11.57 0.67
N SER A 307 -17.88 10.87 -0.22
CA SER A 307 -17.25 9.90 -1.13
C SER A 307 -16.30 10.58 -2.12
N SER A 308 -16.68 11.76 -2.63
CA SER A 308 -15.84 12.54 -3.54
C SER A 308 -14.61 13.10 -2.84
N THR A 309 -14.79 13.79 -1.71
CA THR A 309 -13.67 14.39 -0.96
C THR A 309 -12.74 13.32 -0.38
N MET A 310 -13.28 12.20 0.10
CA MET A 310 -12.51 11.06 0.58
C MET A 310 -11.65 10.43 -0.53
N SER A 311 -12.16 10.35 -1.76
CA SER A 311 -11.40 9.84 -2.89
C SER A 311 -10.20 10.74 -3.22
N TRP A 312 -10.37 12.06 -3.07
CA TRP A 312 -9.28 13.02 -3.24
C TRP A 312 -8.24 12.90 -2.13
N ASP A 313 -8.68 12.72 -0.89
CA ASP A 313 -7.78 12.62 0.27
C ASP A 313 -7.02 11.29 0.33
N PHE A 314 -7.67 10.16 0.02
CA PHE A 314 -7.10 8.84 0.25
C PHE A 314 -6.34 8.28 -0.95
N ILE A 315 -6.75 8.64 -2.17
CA ILE A 315 -6.16 8.08 -3.38
C ILE A 315 -5.50 9.16 -4.23
N MET A 316 -6.24 10.23 -4.60
CA MET A 316 -5.70 11.25 -5.50
C MET A 316 -4.50 11.99 -4.89
N SER A 317 -4.48 12.18 -3.57
CA SER A 317 -3.39 12.87 -2.88
C SER A 317 -2.07 12.06 -2.80
N ILE A 318 -2.06 10.80 -3.23
CA ILE A 318 -0.84 10.00 -3.40
C ILE A 318 0.07 10.68 -4.42
N ASP A 319 -0.50 11.10 -5.56
CA ASP A 319 0.16 11.98 -6.51
C ASP A 319 -0.40 13.40 -6.40
N ALA A 320 0.25 14.22 -5.59
CA ALA A 320 -0.19 15.59 -5.33
C ALA A 320 -0.03 16.56 -6.53
N HIS A 321 0.73 16.18 -7.56
CA HIS A 321 0.89 16.96 -8.79
C HIS A 321 -0.35 16.87 -9.67
N TRP A 322 -0.94 15.68 -9.72
CA TRP A 322 -2.13 15.42 -10.51
C TRP A 322 -3.41 15.86 -9.78
N PHE A 323 -4.43 16.25 -10.54
CA PHE A 323 -5.78 16.52 -10.02
C PHE A 323 -6.84 16.24 -11.08
N SER A 324 -8.01 15.78 -10.63
CA SER A 324 -9.19 15.56 -11.48
C SER A 324 -10.46 15.72 -10.65
N THR A 325 -11.37 16.55 -11.11
CA THR A 325 -12.69 16.72 -10.49
C THR A 325 -13.58 15.50 -10.69
N LEU A 326 -13.40 14.78 -11.80
CA LEU A 326 -14.16 13.55 -12.11
C LEU A 326 -13.66 12.32 -11.36
N PHE A 327 -12.52 12.40 -10.68
CA PHE A 327 -11.96 11.27 -9.95
C PHE A 327 -12.90 10.75 -8.86
N GLY A 328 -13.64 11.65 -8.19
CA GLY A 328 -14.67 11.26 -7.22
C GLY A 328 -15.75 10.37 -7.82
N TRP A 329 -16.19 10.66 -9.05
CA TRP A 329 -17.16 9.82 -9.77
C TRP A 329 -16.58 8.48 -10.21
N TYR A 330 -15.32 8.46 -10.61
CA TYR A 330 -14.62 7.23 -10.95
C TYR A 330 -14.54 6.28 -9.75
N VAL A 331 -14.11 6.78 -8.59
CA VAL A 331 -14.05 5.99 -7.36
C VAL A 331 -15.44 5.56 -6.89
N PHE A 332 -16.43 6.46 -6.97
CA PHE A 332 -17.81 6.13 -6.63
C PHE A 332 -18.35 4.98 -7.50
N SER A 333 -18.10 5.00 -8.81
CA SER A 333 -18.54 3.90 -9.70
C SER A 333 -17.89 2.56 -9.32
N GLY A 334 -16.62 2.57 -8.90
CA GLY A 334 -15.93 1.39 -8.37
C GLY A 334 -16.55 0.87 -7.07
N ILE A 335 -16.86 1.76 -6.12
CA ILE A 335 -17.56 1.43 -4.86
C ILE A 335 -18.94 0.85 -5.17
N TRP A 336 -19.68 1.48 -6.06
CA TRP A 336 -21.00 1.02 -6.48
C TRP A 336 -20.94 -0.38 -7.09
N LEU A 337 -20.11 -0.56 -8.11
CA LEU A 337 -19.99 -1.83 -8.80
C LEU A 337 -19.53 -2.96 -7.87
N SER A 338 -18.52 -2.73 -7.05
CA SER A 338 -18.03 -3.74 -6.09
C SER A 338 -19.06 -4.11 -5.03
N GLY A 339 -19.84 -3.15 -4.55
CA GLY A 339 -20.97 -3.41 -3.65
C GLY A 339 -22.06 -4.28 -4.29
N MET A 340 -22.38 -4.06 -5.58
CA MET A 340 -23.33 -4.89 -6.32
C MET A 340 -22.82 -6.31 -6.53
N ILE A 341 -21.58 -6.45 -7.02
CA ILE A 341 -20.99 -7.76 -7.30
C ILE A 341 -20.93 -8.63 -6.05
N MET A 342 -20.70 -8.02 -4.89
CA MET A 342 -20.60 -8.76 -3.63
C MET A 342 -21.95 -9.37 -3.19
N VAL A 343 -23.08 -8.89 -3.71
CA VAL A 343 -24.44 -9.38 -3.39
C VAL A 343 -24.91 -10.42 -4.40
N MET A 344 -24.37 -10.43 -5.60
CA MET A 344 -24.67 -11.44 -6.62
C MET A 344 -24.00 -12.77 -6.35
#